data_c07fead9c74d74fa88b9e97049de2080
#
_entry.id   c07fead9c74d74fa88b9e97049de2080
#
_cell.length_a   1.000
_cell.length_b   1.000
_cell.length_c   1.000
_cell.angle_alpha   90.00
_cell.angle_beta   90.00
_cell.angle_gamma   90.00
#
_symmetry.space_group_name_H-M   'P 1'
#
loop_
_entity.id
_entity.type
_entity.pdbx_description
1 polymer ?
#
loop_
_entity_poly.entity_id
_entity_poly.type
_entity_poly.pdbx_seq_one_letter_code
_entity_poly.pdbx_strand_id
1 'polypeptide(L)'
;MKPVLNISDKIANFRDTFNHKASRKLIDFAVKNDCGIIQLENLKGVTKDTEGFLKNWSFYDLQSKIENKAKERGIKVVYIEPAYTSLRCSKCGYIHKDNHPTREQFICQECGYRTLHDYNASQNIAVKDIDKIIKAELEKMGIKKNKDEEKPEK
;
A
#
# COMPACT_ATOMS: atom_id res chain seq x y z
N MET A 1 40.19 -0.29 -20.03
CA MET A 1 38.81 0.29 -20.04
C MET A 1 38.02 -0.37 -18.93
N LYS A 2 37.50 0.40 -17.95
CA LYS A 2 36.54 -0.14 -16.97
C LYS A 2 35.24 -0.41 -17.70
N PRO A 3 34.62 -1.61 -17.59
CA PRO A 3 33.33 -1.84 -18.23
C PRO A 3 32.33 -0.82 -17.69
N VAL A 4 31.64 -0.16 -18.59
CA VAL A 4 30.50 0.71 -18.23
C VAL A 4 29.45 -0.24 -17.64
N LEU A 5 29.39 -0.35 -16.32
CA LEU A 5 28.32 -1.05 -15.64
C LEU A 5 27.02 -0.48 -16.21
N ASN A 6 26.23 -1.33 -16.83
CA ASN A 6 25.00 -0.95 -17.46
C ASN A 6 24.15 -0.19 -16.43
N ILE A 7 23.58 0.96 -16.81
CA ILE A 7 22.76 1.79 -15.92
C ILE A 7 21.64 0.95 -15.29
N SER A 8 21.12 -0.02 -16.03
CA SER A 8 20.12 -0.97 -15.52
C SER A 8 20.59 -1.76 -14.30
N ASP A 9 21.85 -2.20 -14.27
CA ASP A 9 22.42 -2.97 -13.15
C ASP A 9 22.58 -2.09 -11.90
N LYS A 10 22.97 -0.84 -12.09
CA LYS A 10 23.06 0.12 -10.98
C LYS A 10 21.69 0.42 -10.38
N ILE A 11 20.67 0.56 -11.21
CA ILE A 11 19.28 0.77 -10.77
C ILE A 11 18.76 -0.48 -10.06
N ALA A 12 19.04 -1.68 -10.55
CA ALA A 12 18.65 -2.94 -9.92
C ALA A 12 19.28 -3.09 -8.54
N ASN A 13 20.60 -2.89 -8.44
CA ASN A 13 21.34 -2.97 -7.18
C ASN A 13 20.87 -1.90 -6.16
N PHE A 14 20.59 -0.68 -6.63
CA PHE A 14 20.04 0.38 -5.77
C PHE A 14 18.68 -0.05 -5.19
N ARG A 15 17.77 -0.54 -6.03
CA ARG A 15 16.44 -1.02 -5.60
C ARG A 15 16.52 -2.16 -4.60
N ASP A 16 17.35 -3.16 -4.88
CA ASP A 16 17.56 -4.29 -3.99
C ASP A 16 18.06 -3.82 -2.61
N THR A 17 19.09 -2.97 -2.60
CA THR A 17 19.63 -2.37 -1.38
C THR A 17 18.59 -1.55 -0.62
N PHE A 18 17.79 -0.76 -1.34
CA PHE A 18 16.72 0.04 -0.76
C PHE A 18 15.64 -0.84 -0.12
N ASN A 19 15.17 -1.87 -0.84
CA ASN A 19 14.16 -2.81 -0.34
C ASN A 19 14.67 -3.59 0.88
N HIS A 20 15.94 -3.97 0.91
CA HIS A 20 16.55 -4.58 2.09
C HIS A 20 16.53 -3.65 3.31
N LYS A 21 16.87 -2.36 3.12
CA LYS A 21 16.86 -1.36 4.19
C LYS A 21 15.44 -1.04 4.65
N ALA A 22 14.52 -0.84 3.71
CA ALA A 22 13.12 -0.52 4.02
C ALA A 22 12.44 -1.67 4.79
N SER A 23 12.57 -2.90 4.29
CA SER A 23 12.03 -4.08 4.98
C SER A 23 12.64 -4.27 6.38
N ARG A 24 13.95 -4.03 6.55
CA ARG A 24 14.58 -4.10 7.88
C ARG A 24 13.99 -3.08 8.84
N LYS A 25 13.90 -1.81 8.42
CA LYS A 25 13.31 -0.75 9.26
C LYS A 25 11.87 -1.04 9.67
N LEU A 26 11.07 -1.60 8.76
CA LEU A 26 9.69 -1.98 9.07
C LEU A 26 9.64 -3.08 10.14
N ILE A 27 10.46 -4.11 10.01
CA ILE A 27 10.50 -5.20 10.98
C ILE A 27 11.04 -4.72 12.34
N ASP A 28 12.08 -3.91 12.35
CA ASP A 28 12.63 -3.35 13.59
C ASP A 28 11.58 -2.48 14.31
N PHE A 29 10.80 -1.70 13.55
CA PHE A 29 9.66 -0.95 14.08
C PHE A 29 8.58 -1.87 14.66
N ALA A 30 8.20 -2.93 13.94
CA ALA A 30 7.20 -3.88 14.37
C ALA A 30 7.63 -4.60 15.67
N VAL A 31 8.87 -5.05 15.76
CA VAL A 31 9.45 -5.68 16.95
C VAL A 31 9.47 -4.69 18.13
N LYS A 32 9.91 -3.45 17.90
CA LYS A 32 9.97 -2.41 18.94
C LYS A 32 8.60 -2.10 19.54
N ASN A 33 7.53 -2.25 18.76
CA ASN A 33 6.17 -1.95 19.18
C ASN A 33 5.33 -3.21 19.48
N ASP A 34 5.96 -4.36 19.68
CA ASP A 34 5.31 -5.66 19.97
C ASP A 34 4.20 -6.02 18.97
N CYS A 35 4.38 -5.67 17.70
CA CYS A 35 3.40 -5.99 16.65
C CYS A 35 3.49 -7.47 16.26
N GLY A 36 2.41 -8.20 16.47
CA GLY A 36 2.31 -9.61 16.04
C GLY A 36 1.88 -9.79 14.58
N ILE A 37 1.37 -8.73 13.95
CA ILE A 37 0.83 -8.76 12.58
C ILE A 37 1.28 -7.52 11.81
N ILE A 38 1.68 -7.73 10.55
CA ILE A 38 1.89 -6.66 9.55
C ILE A 38 0.84 -6.85 8.46
N GLN A 39 0.04 -5.82 8.16
CA GLN A 39 -0.90 -5.82 7.03
C GLN A 39 -0.29 -5.09 5.84
N LEU A 40 -0.38 -5.71 4.67
CA LEU A 40 0.09 -5.17 3.39
C LEU A 40 -1.04 -5.23 2.37
N GLU A 41 -1.02 -4.32 1.41
CA GLU A 41 -1.93 -4.40 0.27
C GLU A 41 -1.51 -5.51 -0.70
N ASN A 42 -2.49 -6.23 -1.24
CA ASN A 42 -2.25 -7.20 -2.30
C ASN A 42 -2.10 -6.49 -3.65
N LEU A 43 -0.88 -6.21 -4.02
CA LEU A 43 -0.55 -5.51 -5.27
C LEU A 43 -0.35 -6.46 -6.47
N LYS A 44 -0.80 -7.72 -6.38
CA LYS A 44 -0.73 -8.67 -7.49
C LYS A 44 -1.56 -8.16 -8.67
N GLY A 45 -0.90 -7.85 -9.77
CA GLY A 45 -1.55 -7.34 -11.00
C GLY A 45 -1.48 -5.83 -11.21
N VAL A 46 -1.28 -5.03 -10.16
CA VAL A 46 -1.21 -3.55 -10.27
C VAL A 46 0.02 -3.09 -11.09
N THR A 47 1.08 -3.88 -11.10
CA THR A 47 2.36 -3.51 -11.75
C THR A 47 2.41 -3.82 -13.25
N LYS A 48 1.40 -4.46 -13.84
CA LYS A 48 1.43 -4.85 -15.26
C LYS A 48 1.29 -3.67 -16.23
N ASP A 49 0.62 -2.60 -15.80
CA ASP A 49 0.26 -1.46 -16.65
C ASP A 49 0.97 -0.15 -16.29
N THR A 50 1.95 -0.18 -15.37
CA THR A 50 2.70 1.04 -15.01
C THR A 50 3.88 1.27 -15.95
N GLU A 51 3.90 2.43 -16.61
CA GLU A 51 5.04 2.89 -17.41
C GLU A 51 6.08 3.63 -16.55
N GLY A 52 7.33 3.69 -17.04
CA GLY A 52 8.39 4.47 -16.45
C GLY A 52 9.08 3.84 -15.23
N PHE A 53 9.51 4.68 -14.29
CA PHE A 53 10.28 4.26 -13.10
C PHE A 53 9.57 3.22 -12.24
N LEU A 54 8.24 3.33 -12.09
CA LEU A 54 7.42 2.41 -11.29
C LEU A 54 7.28 1.02 -11.94
N LYS A 55 7.34 0.91 -13.27
CA LYS A 55 7.34 -0.38 -13.99
C LYS A 55 8.46 -1.30 -13.51
N ASN A 56 9.56 -0.71 -13.10
CA ASN A 56 10.75 -1.40 -12.63
C ASN A 56 10.84 -1.46 -11.10
N TRP A 57 9.91 -0.85 -10.36
CA TRP A 57 9.88 -0.95 -8.90
C TRP A 57 9.31 -2.29 -8.49
N SER A 58 10.14 -3.15 -7.97
CA SER A 58 9.72 -4.47 -7.54
C SER A 58 9.03 -4.42 -6.18
N PHE A 59 7.74 -4.03 -6.16
CA PHE A 59 6.92 -4.15 -4.94
C PHE A 59 6.88 -5.59 -4.44
N TYR A 60 6.86 -6.55 -5.36
CA TYR A 60 6.92 -7.97 -5.04
C TYR A 60 8.21 -8.34 -4.28
N ASP A 61 9.35 -7.80 -4.71
CA ASP A 61 10.64 -8.01 -4.03
C ASP A 61 10.62 -7.41 -2.61
N LEU A 62 10.06 -6.20 -2.44
CA LEU A 62 9.91 -5.58 -1.12
C LEU A 62 8.99 -6.43 -0.21
N GLN A 63 7.84 -6.86 -0.72
CA GLN A 63 6.89 -7.70 0.01
C GLN A 63 7.54 -9.03 0.42
N SER A 64 8.24 -9.70 -0.49
CA SER A 64 8.98 -10.94 -0.21
C SER A 64 10.04 -10.75 0.87
N LYS A 65 10.80 -9.64 0.82
CA LYS A 65 11.79 -9.31 1.86
C LYS A 65 11.15 -9.03 3.23
N ILE A 66 9.96 -8.41 3.24
CA ILE A 66 9.19 -8.19 4.48
C ILE A 66 8.72 -9.54 5.03
N GLU A 67 8.12 -10.40 4.21
CA GLU A 67 7.64 -11.72 4.63
C GLU A 67 8.74 -12.58 5.26
N ASN A 68 9.89 -12.67 4.58
CA ASN A 68 11.01 -13.48 5.05
C ASN A 68 11.52 -12.98 6.42
N LYS A 69 11.73 -11.67 6.57
CA LYS A 69 12.21 -11.10 7.83
C LYS A 69 11.16 -11.13 8.94
N ALA A 70 9.86 -10.97 8.61
CA ALA A 70 8.76 -11.10 9.55
C ALA A 70 8.67 -12.52 10.11
N LYS A 71 8.80 -13.53 9.24
CA LYS A 71 8.82 -14.95 9.62
C LYS A 71 9.94 -15.26 10.61
N GLU A 72 11.15 -14.71 10.40
CA GLU A 72 12.30 -14.87 11.31
C GLU A 72 12.01 -14.31 12.72
N ARG A 73 11.07 -13.36 12.84
CA ARG A 73 10.70 -12.71 14.10
C ARG A 73 9.35 -13.18 14.67
N GLY A 74 8.73 -14.20 14.05
CA GLY A 74 7.43 -14.70 14.47
C GLY A 74 6.26 -13.74 14.18
N ILE A 75 6.46 -12.72 13.32
CA ILE A 75 5.45 -11.75 12.93
C ILE A 75 4.67 -12.29 11.72
N LYS A 76 3.35 -12.29 11.80
CA LYS A 76 2.48 -12.71 10.71
C LYS A 76 2.29 -11.59 9.69
N VAL A 77 2.48 -11.89 8.40
CA VAL A 77 2.11 -10.97 7.31
C VAL A 77 0.73 -11.37 6.78
N VAL A 78 -0.16 -10.39 6.63
CA VAL A 78 -1.52 -10.54 6.10
C VAL A 78 -1.68 -9.59 4.92
N TYR A 79 -2.25 -10.08 3.82
CA TYR A 79 -2.59 -9.27 2.66
C TYR A 79 -4.06 -8.91 2.67
N ILE A 80 -4.35 -7.65 2.35
CA ILE A 80 -5.71 -7.11 2.26
C ILE A 80 -6.00 -6.62 0.83
N GLU A 81 -7.28 -6.54 0.50
CA GLU A 81 -7.75 -5.96 -0.76
C GLU A 81 -7.50 -4.45 -0.76
N PRO A 82 -6.78 -3.88 -1.77
CA PRO A 82 -6.44 -2.46 -1.80
C PRO A 82 -7.62 -1.54 -2.13
N ALA A 83 -8.74 -2.09 -2.62
CA ALA A 83 -9.87 -1.30 -3.09
C ALA A 83 -10.41 -0.36 -2.00
N TYR A 84 -10.54 0.94 -2.32
CA TYR A 84 -11.10 2.02 -1.50
C TYR A 84 -10.31 2.37 -0.22
N THR A 85 -9.18 1.72 0.09
CA THR A 85 -8.38 2.06 1.27
C THR A 85 -7.88 3.51 1.24
N SER A 86 -7.60 4.05 0.07
CA SER A 86 -7.16 5.43 -0.14
C SER A 86 -8.32 6.44 -0.15
N LEU A 87 -9.55 6.03 -0.48
CA LEU A 87 -10.73 6.90 -0.57
C LEU A 87 -11.52 6.97 0.74
N ARG A 88 -11.36 5.99 1.60
CA ARG A 88 -12.01 5.92 2.91
C ARG A 88 -11.34 6.87 3.90
N CYS A 89 -12.13 7.66 4.62
CA CYS A 89 -11.63 8.45 5.74
C CYS A 89 -11.27 7.54 6.93
N SER A 90 -10.03 7.58 7.37
CA SER A 90 -9.57 6.80 8.52
C SER A 90 -10.22 7.23 9.84
N LYS A 91 -10.76 8.47 9.91
CA LYS A 91 -11.39 9.03 11.11
C LYS A 91 -12.89 8.69 11.22
N CYS A 92 -13.66 8.85 10.13
CA CYS A 92 -15.13 8.69 10.19
C CYS A 92 -15.67 7.54 9.32
N GLY A 93 -14.85 6.91 8.49
CA GLY A 93 -15.27 5.82 7.62
C GLY A 93 -15.88 6.24 6.29
N TYR A 94 -16.19 7.54 6.07
CA TYR A 94 -16.83 8.02 4.85
C TYR A 94 -15.95 7.76 3.61
N ILE A 95 -16.55 7.16 2.58
CA ILE A 95 -15.88 6.80 1.33
C ILE A 95 -16.39 7.71 0.21
N HIS A 96 -15.51 8.51 -0.38
CA HIS A 96 -15.84 9.34 -1.52
C HIS A 96 -14.61 9.65 -2.36
N LYS A 97 -14.77 9.71 -3.70
CA LYS A 97 -13.68 10.01 -4.63
C LYS A 97 -13.05 11.39 -4.39
N ASP A 98 -13.85 12.36 -4.02
CA ASP A 98 -13.40 13.73 -3.78
C ASP A 98 -12.68 13.91 -2.42
N ASN A 99 -12.57 12.85 -1.61
CA ASN A 99 -11.72 12.85 -0.43
C ASN A 99 -10.22 12.95 -0.79
N HIS A 100 -9.87 12.71 -2.06
CA HIS A 100 -8.53 12.74 -2.58
C HIS A 100 -8.38 13.83 -3.67
N PRO A 101 -8.35 15.12 -3.28
CA PRO A 101 -8.31 16.23 -4.23
C PRO A 101 -6.99 16.34 -5.00
N THR A 102 -5.88 15.86 -4.43
CA THR A 102 -4.55 15.83 -5.05
C THR A 102 -3.82 14.55 -4.67
N ARG A 103 -2.73 14.21 -5.38
CA ARG A 103 -1.90 13.03 -5.07
C ARG A 103 -1.32 13.01 -3.65
N GLU A 104 -1.18 14.16 -3.01
CA GLU A 104 -0.54 14.28 -1.70
C GLU A 104 -1.52 14.50 -0.57
N GLN A 105 -2.69 15.07 -0.86
CA GLN A 105 -3.64 15.52 0.16
C GLN A 105 -4.87 14.64 0.22
N PHE A 106 -5.30 14.39 1.45
CA PHE A 106 -6.58 13.80 1.78
C PHE A 106 -7.42 14.81 2.56
N ILE A 107 -8.66 15.07 2.11
CA ILE A 107 -9.62 15.95 2.77
C ILE A 107 -10.99 15.27 2.77
N CYS A 108 -11.43 14.82 3.94
CA CYS A 108 -12.73 14.18 4.06
C CYS A 108 -13.87 15.17 3.80
N GLN A 109 -14.73 14.85 2.85
CA GLN A 109 -15.88 15.69 2.48
C GLN A 109 -16.98 15.67 3.56
N GLU A 110 -17.01 14.66 4.42
CA GLU A 110 -18.01 14.53 5.49
C GLU A 110 -17.55 15.19 6.79
N CYS A 111 -16.40 14.80 7.34
CA CYS A 111 -15.96 15.29 8.66
C CYS A 111 -14.86 16.35 8.61
N GLY A 112 -14.42 16.76 7.42
CA GLY A 112 -13.38 17.78 7.24
C GLY A 112 -11.97 17.36 7.67
N TYR A 113 -11.73 16.08 8.00
CA TYR A 113 -10.41 15.58 8.39
C TYR A 113 -9.40 15.77 7.25
N ARG A 114 -8.25 16.36 7.57
CA ARG A 114 -7.18 16.65 6.60
C ARG A 114 -5.89 15.99 7.03
N THR A 115 -5.21 15.34 6.07
CA THR A 115 -3.92 14.72 6.28
C THR A 115 -3.21 14.42 4.95
N LEU A 116 -2.03 13.81 4.99
CA LEU A 116 -1.40 13.25 3.79
C LEU A 116 -2.18 12.03 3.32
N HIS A 117 -2.32 11.89 2.00
CA HIS A 117 -3.05 10.80 1.38
C HIS A 117 -2.52 9.42 1.81
N ASP A 118 -1.21 9.21 1.71
CA ASP A 118 -0.57 7.94 2.09
C ASP A 118 -0.71 7.64 3.58
N TYR A 119 -0.71 8.67 4.43
CA TYR A 119 -0.93 8.49 5.85
C TYR A 119 -2.37 8.03 6.14
N ASN A 120 -3.38 8.64 5.50
CA ASN A 120 -4.75 8.18 5.62
C ASN A 120 -4.92 6.73 5.16
N ALA A 121 -4.34 6.38 4.00
CA ALA A 121 -4.37 5.01 3.48
C ALA A 121 -3.72 4.02 4.44
N SER A 122 -2.55 4.34 4.99
CA SER A 122 -1.85 3.48 5.95
C SER A 122 -2.65 3.24 7.23
N GLN A 123 -3.39 4.26 7.72
CA GLN A 123 -4.28 4.12 8.86
C GLN A 123 -5.45 3.16 8.57
N ASN A 124 -6.01 3.21 7.36
CA ASN A 124 -7.04 2.27 6.95
C ASN A 124 -6.48 0.85 6.83
N ILE A 125 -5.31 0.69 6.19
CA ILE A 125 -4.65 -0.61 6.03
C ILE A 125 -4.36 -1.26 7.39
N ALA A 126 -4.05 -0.48 8.42
CA ALA A 126 -3.77 -0.97 9.76
C ALA A 126 -5.02 -1.53 10.49
N VAL A 127 -6.24 -1.24 10.01
CA VAL A 127 -7.47 -1.74 10.64
C VAL A 127 -7.67 -3.22 10.33
N LYS A 128 -7.91 -4.02 11.36
CA LYS A 128 -8.23 -5.44 11.18
C LYS A 128 -9.52 -5.63 10.36
N ASP A 129 -9.50 -6.56 9.42
CA ASP A 129 -10.64 -6.88 8.54
C ASP A 129 -11.18 -5.67 7.76
N ILE A 130 -10.32 -4.73 7.38
CA ILE A 130 -10.69 -3.47 6.71
C ILE A 130 -11.48 -3.71 5.41
N ASP A 131 -11.16 -4.74 4.66
CA ASP A 131 -11.84 -5.16 3.44
C ASP A 131 -13.32 -5.49 3.67
N LYS A 132 -13.63 -6.16 4.78
CA LYS A 132 -15.02 -6.46 5.20
C LYS A 132 -15.75 -5.19 5.65
N ILE A 133 -15.06 -4.31 6.37
CA ILE A 133 -15.61 -3.03 6.82
C ILE A 133 -15.95 -2.15 5.62
N ILE A 134 -15.02 -1.99 4.68
CA ILE A 134 -15.25 -1.22 3.45
C ILE A 134 -16.43 -1.79 2.66
N LYS A 135 -16.50 -3.11 2.51
CA LYS A 135 -17.60 -3.76 1.82
C LYS A 135 -18.96 -3.43 2.47
N ALA A 136 -19.06 -3.53 3.78
CA ALA A 136 -20.27 -3.21 4.53
C ALA A 136 -20.65 -1.71 4.42
N GLU A 137 -19.67 -0.81 4.42
CA GLU A 137 -19.88 0.63 4.24
C GLU A 137 -20.41 0.95 2.83
N LEU A 138 -19.84 0.35 1.78
CA LEU A 138 -20.29 0.49 0.39
C LEU A 138 -21.73 -0.04 0.19
N GLU A 139 -22.05 -1.18 0.79
CA GLU A 139 -23.40 -1.75 0.75
C GLU A 139 -24.43 -0.81 1.39
N LYS A 140 -24.12 -0.18 2.54
CA LYS A 140 -24.98 0.82 3.20
C LYS A 140 -25.18 2.07 2.33
N MET A 141 -24.17 2.45 1.54
CA MET A 141 -24.23 3.59 0.62
C MET A 141 -24.92 3.24 -0.71
N GLY A 142 -25.35 1.99 -0.91
CA GLY A 142 -25.97 1.53 -2.16
C GLY A 142 -25.00 1.41 -3.34
N ILE A 143 -23.69 1.48 -3.09
CA ILE A 143 -22.65 1.39 -4.11
C ILE A 143 -22.34 -0.09 -4.33
N LYS A 144 -22.80 -0.64 -5.47
CA LYS A 144 -22.39 -1.99 -5.90
C LYS A 144 -20.96 -1.89 -6.43
N LYS A 145 -20.07 -2.82 -6.03
CA LYS A 145 -18.76 -3.00 -6.67
C LYS A 145 -18.98 -3.23 -8.17
N ASN A 146 -18.66 -2.24 -8.99
CA ASN A 146 -18.54 -2.45 -10.42
C ASN A 146 -17.28 -3.29 -10.64
N LYS A 147 -17.40 -4.41 -11.35
CA LYS A 147 -16.28 -5.28 -11.73
C LYS A 147 -15.27 -4.60 -12.66
N ASP A 148 -15.57 -3.39 -13.12
CA ASP A 148 -14.81 -2.64 -14.13
C ASP A 148 -13.83 -1.60 -13.56
N GLU A 149 -13.82 -1.38 -12.22
CA GLU A 149 -12.87 -0.43 -11.59
C GLU A 149 -11.49 -1.07 -11.29
N GLU A 150 -11.22 -2.27 -11.78
CA GLU A 150 -9.88 -2.90 -11.73
C GLU A 150 -8.89 -2.34 -12.77
N LYS A 151 -9.30 -1.36 -13.60
CA LYS A 151 -8.39 -0.71 -14.55
C LYS A 151 -8.20 0.75 -14.15
N PRO A 152 -6.99 1.19 -13.79
CA PRO A 152 -6.69 2.62 -13.76
C PRO A 152 -6.88 3.17 -15.16
N GLU A 153 -7.68 4.23 -15.29
CA GLU A 153 -7.79 5.00 -16.53
C GLU A 153 -6.41 5.46 -16.98
N LYS A 154 -6.21 5.42 -18.30
CA LYS A 154 -4.98 5.72 -19.04
C LYS A 154 -4.41 7.11 -18.77
#